data_f2a885d53a1f0391509c68b4ea2ce6a7
#
_entry.id   f2a885d53a1f0391509c68b4ea2ce6a7
#
_cell.length_a   1.000
_cell.length_b   1.000
_cell.length_c   1.000
_cell.angle_alpha   90.00
_cell.angle_beta   90.00
_cell.angle_gamma   90.00
#
_symmetry.space_group_name_H-M   'P 1'
#
loop_
_entity.id
_entity.type
_entity.pdbx_description
1 polymer ?
#
loop_
_entity_poly.entity_id
_entity_poly.type
_entity_poly.pdbx_seq_one_letter_code
_entity_poly.pdbx_strand_id
1 'polypeptide(L)'
;LILNFWRYFEMAVKIRLRRMGTHKRPFYRVIVADARSPRNGRFIEEIGYYNPLTEPKQVKIDEEKAIKWLVTGAQPTEVVKKLFVSNGIIEKFEAAKESK
;
A
#
# COMPACT_ATOMS: atom_id res chain seq x y z
N LEU A 1 -15.03 11.33 -21.50
CA LEU A 1 -15.80 10.23 -20.91
C LEU A 1 -14.90 9.07 -20.49
N ILE A 2 -14.00 8.65 -21.37
CA ILE A 2 -13.05 7.59 -21.07
C ILE A 2 -12.09 8.03 -19.98
N LEU A 3 -11.67 9.29 -20.01
CA LEU A 3 -10.78 9.86 -19.01
C LEU A 3 -11.40 9.85 -17.61
N ASN A 4 -12.68 10.17 -17.53
CA ASN A 4 -13.41 10.17 -16.26
C ASN A 4 -13.54 8.75 -15.71
N PHE A 5 -13.74 7.78 -16.59
CA PHE A 5 -13.80 6.37 -16.19
C PHE A 5 -12.47 5.91 -15.61
N TRP A 6 -11.36 6.27 -16.24
CA TRP A 6 -10.04 5.91 -15.74
C TRP A 6 -9.74 6.54 -14.38
N ARG A 7 -10.11 7.81 -14.19
CA ARG A 7 -9.95 8.46 -12.88
C ARG A 7 -10.76 7.75 -11.82
N TYR A 8 -11.98 7.40 -12.13
CA TYR A 8 -12.84 6.68 -11.20
C TYR A 8 -12.22 5.34 -10.83
N PHE A 9 -11.68 4.64 -11.81
CA PHE A 9 -11.02 3.37 -11.58
C PHE A 9 -9.79 3.52 -10.69
N GLU A 10 -8.97 4.52 -10.94
CA GLU A 10 -7.79 4.80 -10.13
C GLU A 10 -8.15 5.13 -8.68
N MET A 11 -9.22 5.86 -8.45
CA MET A 11 -9.69 6.21 -7.11
C MET A 11 -10.19 5.00 -6.34
N ALA A 12 -10.47 3.89 -7.03
CA ALA A 12 -10.92 2.67 -6.40
C ALA A 12 -9.77 1.74 -5.98
N VAL A 13 -8.52 2.15 -6.23
CA VAL A 13 -7.35 1.34 -5.87
C VAL A 13 -6.91 1.69 -4.46
N LYS A 14 -6.65 0.67 -3.65
CA LYS A 14 -6.19 0.84 -2.27
C LYS A 14 -4.91 0.08 -2.01
N ILE A 15 -4.09 0.63 -1.11
CA ILE A 15 -2.90 -0.04 -0.59
C ILE A 15 -3.28 -0.52 0.81
N ARG A 16 -3.25 -1.83 1.00
CA ARG A 16 -3.69 -2.42 2.26
C ARG A 16 -2.83 -3.61 2.67
N LEU A 17 -2.98 -4.03 3.92
CA LEU A 17 -2.29 -5.21 4.43
C LEU A 17 -3.13 -6.45 4.13
N ARG A 18 -2.45 -7.50 3.67
CA ARG A 18 -3.06 -8.82 3.51
C ARG A 18 -2.43 -9.75 4.53
N ARG A 19 -3.26 -10.36 5.36
CA ARG A 19 -2.77 -11.30 6.36
C ARG A 19 -2.32 -12.60 5.70
N MET A 20 -1.11 -13.01 6.06
CA MET A 20 -0.51 -14.27 5.65
C MET A 20 -0.10 -15.03 6.91
N GLY A 21 0.48 -16.21 6.73
CA GLY A 21 0.98 -17.00 7.85
C GLY A 21 -0.11 -17.79 8.54
N THR A 22 0.22 -18.32 9.71
CA THR A 22 -0.69 -19.17 10.47
C THR A 22 -1.54 -18.37 11.43
N HIS A 23 -2.54 -19.02 12.02
CA HIS A 23 -3.45 -18.42 12.99
C HIS A 23 -2.72 -17.76 14.17
N LYS A 24 -1.66 -18.38 14.65
CA LYS A 24 -0.90 -17.89 15.82
C LYS A 24 0.30 -17.03 15.44
N ARG A 25 0.69 -16.99 14.18
CA ARG A 25 1.83 -16.20 13.71
C ARG A 25 1.44 -15.37 12.51
N PRO A 26 0.75 -14.23 12.74
CA PRO A 26 0.36 -13.37 11.63
C PRO A 26 1.57 -12.73 10.97
N PHE A 27 1.53 -12.70 9.68
CA PHE A 27 2.50 -12.02 8.83
C PHE A 27 1.71 -11.26 7.80
N TYR A 28 2.10 -10.05 7.49
CA TYR A 28 1.33 -9.20 6.59
C TYR A 28 2.13 -8.82 5.37
N ARG A 29 1.47 -8.76 4.24
CA ARG A 29 2.04 -8.21 3.02
C ARG A 29 1.34 -6.91 2.70
N VAL A 30 2.11 -5.93 2.25
CA VAL A 30 1.56 -4.66 1.79
C VAL A 30 1.24 -4.82 0.33
N ILE A 31 -0.03 -4.75 -0.03
CA ILE A 31 -0.49 -5.01 -1.38
C ILE A 31 -1.30 -3.84 -1.92
N VAL A 32 -1.32 -3.74 -3.23
CA VAL A 32 -2.18 -2.81 -3.96
C VAL A 32 -3.32 -3.63 -4.56
N ALA A 33 -4.54 -3.24 -4.28
CA ALA A 33 -5.71 -3.98 -4.75
C ALA A 33 -6.87 -3.04 -5.05
N ASP A 34 -7.80 -3.52 -5.87
CA ASP A 34 -9.06 -2.82 -6.10
C ASP A 34 -9.85 -2.80 -4.80
N ALA A 35 -10.37 -1.62 -4.43
CA ALA A 35 -11.12 -1.42 -3.20
C ALA A 35 -12.32 -2.37 -3.09
N ARG A 36 -12.85 -2.82 -4.23
CA ARG A 36 -14.00 -3.73 -4.28
C ARG A 36 -13.62 -5.19 -4.14
N SER A 37 -12.33 -5.52 -4.24
CA SER A 37 -11.87 -6.90 -4.09
C SER A 37 -12.00 -7.35 -2.64
N PRO A 38 -12.42 -8.61 -2.41
CA PRO A 38 -12.46 -9.15 -1.05
C PRO A 38 -11.08 -9.15 -0.41
N ARG A 39 -11.07 -9.15 0.92
CA ARG A 39 -9.82 -9.10 1.69
C ARG A 39 -8.82 -10.18 1.28
N ASN A 40 -9.29 -11.36 0.96
CA ASN A 40 -8.45 -12.49 0.56
C ASN A 40 -8.48 -12.73 -0.94
N GLY A 41 -8.98 -11.75 -1.71
CA GLY A 41 -9.08 -11.86 -3.16
C GLY A 41 -7.79 -11.46 -3.86
N ARG A 42 -7.90 -11.30 -5.16
CA ARG A 42 -6.76 -10.93 -5.99
C ARG A 42 -6.25 -9.54 -5.65
N PHE A 43 -4.97 -9.36 -5.81
CA PHE A 43 -4.34 -8.04 -5.69
C PHE A 43 -3.56 -7.72 -6.97
N ILE A 44 -3.27 -6.44 -7.15
CA ILE A 44 -2.59 -5.95 -8.35
C ILE A 44 -1.09 -6.15 -8.23
N GLU A 45 -0.52 -5.76 -7.09
CA GLU A 45 0.93 -5.80 -6.89
C GLU A 45 1.25 -5.87 -5.41
N GLU A 46 2.32 -6.57 -5.06
CA GLU A 46 2.86 -6.60 -3.71
C GLU A 46 4.01 -5.61 -3.64
N ILE A 47 3.96 -4.70 -2.67
CA ILE A 47 4.98 -3.65 -2.54
C ILE A 47 5.80 -3.75 -1.27
N GLY A 48 5.52 -4.73 -0.41
CA GLY A 48 6.31 -4.90 0.79
C GLY A 48 5.70 -5.89 1.76
N TYR A 49 6.29 -5.97 2.96
CA TYR A 49 5.76 -6.82 4.01
C TYR A 49 5.93 -6.17 5.38
N TYR A 50 5.16 -6.65 6.33
CA TYR A 50 5.19 -6.21 7.70
C TYR A 50 5.11 -7.43 8.61
N ASN A 51 6.12 -7.61 9.48
CA ASN A 51 6.16 -8.69 10.44
C ASN A 51 6.19 -8.10 11.85
N PRO A 52 5.04 -8.11 12.57
CA PRO A 52 4.98 -7.54 13.91
C PRO A 52 5.55 -8.45 15.00
N LEU A 53 5.88 -9.70 14.67
CA LEU A 53 6.34 -10.67 15.66
C LEU A 53 7.82 -10.57 16.00
N THR A 54 8.60 -9.88 15.17
CA THR A 54 10.03 -9.69 15.43
C THR A 54 10.27 -8.51 16.35
N GLU A 55 11.44 -8.51 17.01
CA GLU A 55 11.89 -7.40 17.83
C GLU A 55 13.25 -6.92 17.30
N PRO A 56 13.34 -5.71 16.73
CA PRO A 56 12.23 -4.80 16.41
C PRO A 56 11.34 -5.31 15.29
N LYS A 57 10.15 -4.76 15.16
CA LYS A 57 9.23 -5.13 14.10
C LYS A 57 9.86 -4.90 12.74
N GLN A 58 9.73 -5.89 11.87
CA GLN A 58 10.29 -5.79 10.52
C GLN A 58 9.27 -5.22 9.55
N VAL A 59 9.65 -4.12 8.91
CA VAL A 59 8.85 -3.53 7.85
C VAL A 59 9.77 -3.28 6.66
N LYS A 60 9.41 -3.82 5.53
CA LYS A 60 10.16 -3.57 4.30
C LYS A 60 9.17 -3.19 3.22
N ILE A 61 9.37 -2.03 2.64
CA ILE A 61 8.49 -1.51 1.60
C ILE A 61 9.34 -1.02 0.44
N ASP A 62 8.94 -1.42 -0.78
CA ASP A 62 9.59 -0.90 -1.98
C ASP A 62 9.13 0.55 -2.17
N GLU A 63 10.00 1.47 -1.83
CA GLU A 63 9.68 2.90 -1.87
C GLU A 63 9.26 3.38 -3.26
N GLU A 64 9.95 2.92 -4.28
CA GLU A 64 9.64 3.33 -5.65
C GLU A 64 8.22 2.91 -6.05
N LYS A 65 7.87 1.67 -5.77
CA LYS A 65 6.54 1.17 -6.06
C LYS A 65 5.47 1.88 -5.24
N ALA A 66 5.74 2.08 -3.95
CA ALA A 66 4.81 2.78 -3.07
C ALA A 66 4.54 4.20 -3.56
N ILE A 67 5.59 4.94 -3.89
CA ILE A 67 5.47 6.30 -4.39
C ILE A 67 4.72 6.33 -5.72
N LYS A 68 5.05 5.41 -6.61
CA LYS A 68 4.38 5.29 -7.91
C LYS A 68 2.87 5.14 -7.73
N TRP A 69 2.45 4.25 -6.83
CA TRP A 69 1.03 4.02 -6.60
C TRP A 69 0.36 5.20 -5.91
N LEU A 70 1.04 5.84 -4.97
CA LEU A 70 0.50 7.03 -4.31
C LEU A 70 0.32 8.17 -5.31
N VAL A 71 1.26 8.35 -6.21
CA VAL A 71 1.18 9.38 -7.25
C VAL A 71 0.00 9.12 -8.19
N THR A 72 -0.28 7.86 -8.50
CA THR A 72 -1.43 7.51 -9.35
C THR A 72 -2.76 7.62 -8.63
N GLY A 73 -2.78 7.83 -7.34
CA GLY A 73 -4.01 8.06 -6.60
C GLY A 73 -4.46 6.91 -5.71
N ALA A 74 -3.63 5.88 -5.52
CA ALA A 74 -3.97 4.78 -4.63
C ALA A 74 -4.10 5.29 -3.20
N GLN A 75 -5.11 4.82 -2.48
CA GLN A 75 -5.41 5.27 -1.13
C GLN A 75 -4.89 4.26 -0.11
N PRO A 76 -3.92 4.61 0.73
CA PRO A 76 -3.46 3.70 1.78
C PRO A 76 -4.47 3.64 2.92
N THR A 77 -4.62 2.45 3.50
CA THR A 77 -5.40 2.30 4.72
C THR A 77 -4.66 3.00 5.87
N GLU A 78 -5.34 3.21 6.99
CA GLU A 78 -4.73 3.91 8.12
C GLU A 78 -3.46 3.21 8.63
N VAL A 79 -3.49 1.89 8.71
CA VAL A 79 -2.32 1.11 9.16
C VAL A 79 -1.17 1.26 8.17
N VAL A 80 -1.44 1.13 6.87
CA VAL A 80 -0.42 1.29 5.84
C VAL A 80 0.13 2.71 5.84
N LYS A 81 -0.73 3.70 6.03
CA LYS A 81 -0.32 5.10 6.10
C LYS A 81 0.65 5.32 7.26
N LYS A 82 0.39 4.73 8.42
CA LYS A 82 1.30 4.80 9.56
C LYS A 82 2.65 4.16 9.24
N LEU A 83 2.64 3.03 8.55
CA LEU A 83 3.88 2.36 8.13
C LEU A 83 4.66 3.23 7.16
N PHE A 84 3.99 3.89 6.25
CA PHE A 84 4.63 4.78 5.28
C PHE A 84 5.25 5.99 5.99
N VAL A 85 4.56 6.56 6.97
CA VAL A 85 5.09 7.67 7.75
C VAL A 85 6.35 7.24 8.51
N SER A 86 6.30 6.08 9.16
CA SER A 86 7.43 5.54 9.92
C SER A 86 8.66 5.32 9.06
N ASN A 87 8.48 4.98 7.79
CA ASN A 87 9.57 4.68 6.88
C ASN A 87 9.96 5.87 5.99
N GLY A 88 9.36 7.04 6.23
CA GLY A 88 9.68 8.24 5.47
C GLY A 88 9.15 8.26 4.05
N ILE A 89 8.26 7.34 3.70
CA ILE A 89 7.73 7.23 2.35
C ILE A 89 6.80 8.40 2.03
N ILE A 90 6.00 8.83 3.00
CA ILE A 90 5.10 9.96 2.81
C ILE A 90 5.87 11.24 2.49
N GLU A 91 6.99 11.46 3.17
CA GLU A 91 7.84 12.62 2.89
C GLU A 91 8.38 12.58 1.46
N LYS A 92 8.82 11.40 1.03
CA LYS A 92 9.32 11.22 -0.33
C LYS A 92 8.22 11.39 -1.37
N PHE A 93 7.02 10.92 -1.05
CA PHE A 93 5.87 11.11 -1.92
C PHE A 93 5.52 12.59 -2.08
N GLU A 94 5.50 13.34 -0.98
CA GLU A 94 5.22 14.77 -1.04
C GLU A 94 6.28 15.52 -1.83
N ALA A 95 7.54 15.15 -1.66
CA ALA A 95 8.63 15.74 -2.44
C ALA A 95 8.48 15.45 -3.92
N ALA A 96 8.12 14.22 -4.29
CA ALA A 96 7.89 13.87 -5.67
C ALA A 96 6.68 14.60 -6.26
N LYS A 97 5.67 14.82 -5.45
CA LYS A 97 4.48 15.55 -5.87
C LYS A 97 4.77 17.03 -6.09
N GLU A 98 5.59 17.62 -5.25
CA GLU A 98 5.99 19.02 -5.37
C GLU A 98 6.91 19.27 -6.55
N SER A 99 7.71 18.28 -6.92
CA SER A 99 8.66 18.44 -8.03
C SER A 99 7.99 18.40 -9.40
N LYS A 100 6.71 18.15 -9.43
CA LYS A 100 5.92 18.25 -10.65
C LYS A 100 5.17 19.58 -10.68
#